data_7df2b76434e775259103ebd38fbc94ca
#
_entry.id   7df2b76434e775259103ebd38fbc94ca
#
_cell.length_a   1.000
_cell.length_b   1.000
_cell.length_c   1.000
_cell.angle_alpha   90.00
_cell.angle_beta   90.00
_cell.angle_gamma   90.00
#
_symmetry.space_group_name_H-M   'P 1'
#
loop_
_entity.id
_entity.type
_entity.pdbx_description
1 polymer ?
#
loop_
_entity_poly.entity_id
_entity_poly.type
_entity_poly.pdbx_seq_one_letter_code
_entity_poly.pdbx_strand_id
1 'polypeptide(L)'
;NDVQNLRFSYRKVFQLGAVAAGATATIAHNINGLTTFTRLYGTLIDKAGFYLPLPYVDALNVTNQVSLYADITNIYVVNGATANDIVSGIIVAEYLLN
;
A
#
# COMPACT_ATOMS: atom_id res chain seq x y z
N ASN A 1 -8.66 23.85 23.98
CA ASN A 1 -9.67 23.17 23.22
C ASN A 1 -9.07 22.50 21.98
N ASP A 2 -9.88 22.24 21.02
CA ASP A 2 -9.51 21.35 19.92
C ASP A 2 -8.62 22.00 18.90
N VAL A 3 -8.51 23.32 18.88
CA VAL A 3 -7.69 24.01 17.89
C VAL A 3 -6.25 23.56 17.94
N GLN A 4 -5.72 23.37 19.14
CA GLN A 4 -4.33 22.97 19.32
C GLN A 4 -4.07 21.52 18.88
N ASN A 5 -5.12 20.75 18.66
CA ASN A 5 -5.00 19.37 18.18
C ASN A 5 -5.23 19.25 16.69
N LEU A 6 -5.53 20.35 16.01
CA LEU A 6 -5.70 20.31 14.57
C LEU A 6 -4.36 20.06 13.90
N ARG A 7 -4.39 19.15 12.93
CA ARG A 7 -3.23 18.86 12.10
C ARG A 7 -3.68 18.79 10.66
N PHE A 8 -2.81 19.24 9.78
CA PHE A 8 -3.04 19.02 8.37
C PHE A 8 -2.81 17.57 8.04
N SER A 9 -3.76 16.99 7.33
CA SER A 9 -3.63 15.66 6.77
C SER A 9 -3.14 15.78 5.34
N TYR A 10 -2.12 15.03 5.01
CA TYR A 10 -1.50 15.03 3.70
C TYR A 10 -1.82 13.73 2.99
N ARG A 11 -1.75 13.76 1.67
CA ARG A 11 -2.04 12.62 0.83
C ARG A 11 -0.99 12.53 -0.26
N LYS A 12 -0.44 11.33 -0.45
CA LYS A 12 0.54 11.08 -1.49
C LYS A 12 0.17 9.80 -2.22
N VAL A 13 0.28 9.83 -3.55
CA VAL A 13 -0.09 8.71 -4.41
C VAL A 13 1.18 8.14 -5.02
N PHE A 14 1.30 6.81 -5.01
CA PHE A 14 2.46 6.09 -5.51
C PHE A 14 2.01 5.11 -6.59
N GLN A 15 2.84 4.98 -7.62
CA GLN A 15 2.64 3.98 -8.65
C GLN A 15 3.26 2.67 -8.22
N LEU A 16 2.52 1.59 -8.39
CA LEU A 16 3.03 0.24 -8.18
C LEU A 16 3.28 -0.39 -9.54
N GLY A 17 4.50 -0.82 -9.78
CA GLY A 17 4.85 -1.55 -10.98
C GLY A 17 4.49 -3.03 -10.89
N ALA A 18 4.99 -3.81 -11.81
CA ALA A 18 4.74 -5.24 -11.83
C ALA A 18 5.36 -5.93 -10.62
N VAL A 19 4.62 -6.86 -10.01
CA VAL A 19 5.09 -7.65 -8.86
C VAL A 19 4.72 -9.10 -9.12
N ALA A 20 5.70 -9.94 -9.29
CA ALA A 20 5.47 -11.37 -9.54
C ALA A 20 4.90 -12.05 -8.28
N ALA A 21 4.25 -13.19 -8.48
CA ALA A 21 3.78 -14.03 -7.38
C ALA A 21 4.94 -14.33 -6.43
N GLY A 22 4.70 -14.19 -5.13
CA GLY A 22 5.71 -14.44 -4.10
C GLY A 22 6.76 -13.34 -3.95
N ALA A 23 6.70 -12.28 -4.74
CA ALA A 23 7.66 -11.18 -4.67
C ALA A 23 7.19 -10.05 -3.78
N THR A 24 8.13 -9.22 -3.36
CA THR A 24 7.86 -8.02 -2.57
C THR A 24 8.32 -6.80 -3.34
N ALA A 25 7.42 -5.82 -3.47
CA ALA A 25 7.79 -4.51 -4.01
C ALA A 25 8.08 -3.56 -2.85
N THR A 26 9.12 -2.77 -2.98
CA THR A 26 9.53 -1.77 -2.00
C THR A 26 9.54 -0.41 -2.67
N ILE A 27 8.80 0.55 -2.11
CA ILE A 27 8.69 1.90 -2.65
C ILE A 27 9.12 2.88 -1.58
N ALA A 28 10.16 3.67 -1.86
CA ALA A 28 10.57 4.74 -0.95
C ALA A 28 9.52 5.84 -1.00
N HIS A 29 8.90 6.16 0.14
CA HIS A 29 7.83 7.14 0.15
C HIS A 29 8.33 8.57 0.22
N ASN A 30 9.55 8.79 0.65
CA ASN A 30 10.20 10.11 0.68
C ASN A 30 9.38 11.16 1.46
N ILE A 31 8.75 10.74 2.55
CA ILE A 31 7.98 11.63 3.42
C ILE A 31 8.87 12.04 4.59
N ASN A 32 9.28 13.30 4.60
CA ASN A 32 10.11 13.85 5.67
C ASN A 32 9.22 14.33 6.82
N GLY A 33 9.64 14.06 8.04
CA GLY A 33 8.91 14.51 9.22
C GLY A 33 7.63 13.73 9.49
N LEU A 34 7.54 12.51 8.99
CA LEU A 34 6.37 11.67 9.16
C LEU A 34 6.12 11.37 10.63
N THR A 35 4.91 11.67 11.11
CA THR A 35 4.46 11.28 12.44
C THR A 35 3.78 9.92 12.41
N THR A 36 2.79 9.78 11.55
CA THR A 36 2.06 8.51 11.38
C THR A 36 1.29 8.52 10.08
N PHE A 37 1.02 7.33 9.58
CA PHE A 37 0.03 7.15 8.53
C PHE A 37 -1.35 7.06 9.16
N THR A 38 -2.31 7.76 8.59
CA THR A 38 -3.72 7.67 9.02
C THR A 38 -4.50 6.71 8.15
N ARG A 39 -4.10 6.55 6.89
CA ARG A 39 -4.66 5.54 5.97
C ARG A 39 -3.59 5.10 4.99
N LEU A 40 -3.63 3.83 4.67
CA LEU A 40 -2.78 3.24 3.65
C LEU A 40 -3.63 2.25 2.87
N TYR A 41 -3.84 2.49 1.58
CA TYR A 41 -4.74 1.67 0.77
C TYR A 41 -4.36 1.79 -0.71
N GLY A 42 -5.03 1.01 -1.53
CA GLY A 42 -4.78 1.11 -2.95
C GLY A 42 -5.64 0.15 -3.75
N THR A 43 -5.32 0.06 -5.02
CA THR A 43 -5.95 -0.86 -5.96
C THR A 43 -4.87 -1.41 -6.88
N LEU A 44 -4.93 -2.71 -7.14
CA LEU A 44 -4.01 -3.34 -8.09
C LEU A 44 -4.80 -3.98 -9.24
N ILE A 45 -4.10 -4.18 -10.34
CA ILE A 45 -4.61 -4.93 -11.50
C ILE A 45 -3.74 -6.16 -11.64
N ASP A 46 -4.35 -7.36 -11.63
CA ASP A 46 -3.59 -8.58 -11.84
C ASP A 46 -3.57 -8.99 -13.32
N LYS A 47 -2.80 -10.01 -13.65
CA LYS A 47 -2.65 -10.43 -15.04
C LYS A 47 -3.92 -11.05 -15.63
N ALA A 48 -4.87 -11.44 -14.77
CA ALA A 48 -6.18 -11.93 -15.22
C ALA A 48 -7.15 -10.80 -15.51
N GLY A 49 -6.77 -9.54 -15.24
CA GLY A 49 -7.59 -8.38 -15.52
C GLY A 49 -8.51 -7.96 -14.38
N PHE A 50 -8.35 -8.56 -13.21
CA PHE A 50 -9.15 -8.17 -12.05
C PHE A 50 -8.56 -6.96 -11.35
N TYR A 51 -9.44 -6.08 -10.88
CA TYR A 51 -9.09 -4.97 -10.02
C TYR A 51 -9.32 -5.41 -8.58
N LEU A 52 -8.26 -5.44 -7.79
CA LEU A 52 -8.32 -5.90 -6.41
C LEU A 52 -7.98 -4.76 -5.47
N PRO A 53 -8.66 -4.68 -4.30
CA PRO A 53 -8.27 -3.71 -3.29
C PRO A 53 -6.92 -4.09 -2.68
N LEU A 54 -6.18 -3.10 -2.22
CA LEU A 54 -4.99 -3.31 -1.39
C LEU A 54 -5.28 -2.81 0.02
N PRO A 55 -5.01 -3.59 1.05
CA PRO A 55 -4.59 -5.00 0.98
C PRO A 55 -5.73 -5.92 0.54
N TYR A 56 -5.38 -7.03 -0.09
CA TYR A 56 -6.34 -8.02 -0.55
C TYR A 56 -6.32 -9.23 0.37
N VAL A 57 -7.48 -9.60 0.87
CA VAL A 57 -7.63 -10.73 1.81
C VAL A 57 -8.40 -11.85 1.12
N ASP A 58 -7.86 -13.06 1.20
CA ASP A 58 -8.51 -14.28 0.72
C ASP A 58 -8.55 -15.27 1.89
N ALA A 59 -9.71 -15.37 2.54
CA ALA A 59 -9.86 -16.19 3.74
C ALA A 59 -9.77 -17.68 3.44
N LEU A 60 -10.06 -18.10 2.21
CA LEU A 60 -10.02 -19.51 1.82
C LEU A 60 -8.63 -19.96 1.41
N ASN A 61 -7.83 -19.03 0.87
CA ASN A 61 -6.50 -19.35 0.36
C ASN A 61 -5.55 -18.20 0.70
N VAL A 62 -4.92 -18.29 1.86
CA VAL A 62 -4.09 -17.20 2.39
C VAL A 62 -2.88 -16.90 1.53
N THR A 63 -2.40 -17.84 0.73
CA THR A 63 -1.27 -17.60 -0.17
C THR A 63 -1.64 -16.77 -1.41
N ASN A 64 -2.93 -16.47 -1.61
CA ASN A 64 -3.40 -15.56 -2.64
C ASN A 64 -3.52 -14.12 -2.14
N GLN A 65 -3.30 -13.88 -0.86
CA GLN A 65 -3.42 -12.53 -0.29
C GLN A 65 -2.29 -11.63 -0.75
N VAL A 66 -2.59 -10.33 -0.80
CA VAL A 66 -1.60 -9.29 -1.09
C VAL A 66 -1.54 -8.37 0.11
N SER A 67 -0.37 -8.26 0.71
CA SER A 67 -0.15 -7.45 1.91
C SER A 67 0.35 -6.08 1.54
N LEU A 68 -0.07 -5.08 2.31
CA LEU A 68 0.36 -3.69 2.16
C LEU A 68 0.72 -3.16 3.54
N TYR A 69 1.96 -2.71 3.71
CA TYR A 69 2.40 -2.10 4.97
C TYR A 69 3.53 -1.12 4.69
N ALA A 70 3.87 -0.34 5.70
CA ALA A 70 4.89 0.69 5.55
C ALA A 70 5.68 0.84 6.84
N ASP A 71 6.90 1.37 6.70
CA ASP A 71 7.71 1.84 7.81
C ASP A 71 8.05 3.31 7.60
N ILE A 72 9.00 3.83 8.36
CA ILE A 72 9.37 5.24 8.29
C ILE A 72 10.04 5.62 6.96
N THR A 73 10.47 4.65 6.18
CA THR A 73 11.23 4.88 4.96
C THR A 73 10.49 4.41 3.71
N ASN A 74 9.85 3.25 3.77
CA ASN A 74 9.33 2.57 2.58
C ASN A 74 7.89 2.11 2.78
N ILE A 75 7.24 1.90 1.63
CA ILE A 75 5.98 1.17 1.53
C ILE A 75 6.29 -0.19 0.90
N TYR A 76 5.67 -1.24 1.43
CA TYR A 76 5.91 -2.60 0.97
C TYR A 76 4.61 -3.23 0.49
N VAL A 77 4.69 -3.90 -0.66
CA VAL A 77 3.59 -4.72 -1.19
C VAL A 77 4.13 -6.14 -1.36
N VAL A 78 3.55 -7.08 -0.64
CA VAL A 78 3.96 -8.49 -0.69
C VAL A 78 2.89 -9.27 -1.43
N ASN A 79 3.22 -9.77 -2.62
CA ASN A 79 2.31 -10.59 -3.40
C ASN A 79 2.37 -12.02 -2.91
N GLY A 80 1.22 -12.65 -2.71
CA GLY A 80 1.15 -14.00 -2.20
C GLY A 80 1.79 -15.02 -3.12
N ALA A 81 2.26 -16.12 -2.54
CA ALA A 81 3.05 -17.12 -3.28
C ALA A 81 2.27 -17.77 -4.42
N THR A 82 0.94 -17.89 -4.29
CA THR A 82 0.09 -18.47 -5.32
C THR A 82 -0.87 -17.45 -5.93
N ALA A 83 -0.70 -16.17 -5.62
CA ALA A 83 -1.48 -15.11 -6.22
C ALA A 83 -1.05 -14.90 -7.69
N ASN A 84 -1.95 -14.32 -8.48
CA ASN A 84 -1.58 -13.88 -9.82
C ASN A 84 -0.52 -12.79 -9.76
N ASP A 85 0.29 -12.72 -10.80
CA ASP A 85 1.23 -11.59 -10.94
C ASP A 85 0.45 -10.28 -10.98
N ILE A 86 0.97 -9.26 -10.32
CA ILE A 86 0.44 -7.91 -10.38
C ILE A 86 1.04 -7.22 -11.60
N VAL A 87 0.17 -6.62 -12.42
CA VAL A 87 0.60 -5.85 -13.60
C VAL A 87 0.97 -4.43 -13.19
N SER A 88 0.10 -3.79 -12.42
CA SER A 88 0.30 -2.41 -11.96
C SER A 88 -0.66 -2.12 -10.81
N GLY A 89 -0.49 -0.96 -10.19
CA GLY A 89 -1.40 -0.53 -9.15
C GLY A 89 -1.13 0.89 -8.71
N ILE A 90 -1.96 1.34 -7.80
CA ILE A 90 -1.86 2.65 -7.18
C ILE A 90 -1.97 2.46 -5.68
N ILE A 91 -1.09 3.11 -4.94
CA ILE A 91 -1.11 3.12 -3.48
C ILE A 91 -1.33 4.56 -3.03
N VAL A 92 -2.24 4.74 -2.09
CA VAL A 92 -2.52 6.06 -1.51
C VAL A 92 -2.13 6.02 -0.03
N ALA A 93 -1.31 6.96 0.37
CA ALA A 93 -0.94 7.16 1.77
C ALA A 93 -1.51 8.50 2.25
N GLU A 94 -2.24 8.45 3.36
CA GLU A 94 -2.69 9.65 4.07
C GLU A 94 -1.95 9.69 5.39
N TYR A 95 -1.41 10.85 5.76
CA TYR A 95 -0.45 10.90 6.86
C TYR A 95 -0.41 12.28 7.51
N LEU A 96 0.20 12.30 8.69
CA LEU A 96 0.46 13.52 9.46
C LEU A 96 1.96 13.78 9.54
N LEU A 97 2.32 15.03 9.57
CA LEU A 97 3.71 15.48 9.75
C LEU A 97 3.91 16.10 11.12
N ASN A 98 5.16 16.16 11.53
CA ASN A 98 5.56 16.87 12.73
C ASN A 98 5.30 18.38 12.61
#